data_c79ec5f26a54b194fe2e8e2f4a33a94a
#
_entry.id   c79ec5f26a54b194fe2e8e2f4a33a94a
#
_cell.length_a   1.000
_cell.length_b   1.000
_cell.length_c   1.000
_cell.angle_alpha   90.00
_cell.angle_beta   90.00
_cell.angle_gamma   90.00
#
_symmetry.space_group_name_H-M   'P 1'
#
loop_
_entity.id
_entity.type
_entity.pdbx_description
1 polymer ?
#
loop_
_entity_poly.entity_id
_entity_poly.type
_entity_poly.pdbx_seq_one_letter_code
_entity_poly.pdbx_strand_id
1 'polypeptide(L)'
;MYIPFGLCGVLAIYKLILKLVEVNKIMNVKIEQSWKNALSAEFDKDYFIKLTDFVRGEYLSGKTVYPEPQNIFNAFNLCPLDKVRVVIIGQDPYHEPGQAHGLCFSVLPPTPNPPSLQNIYKEIESDLGRKSVTNGDLTHWANQGVLLLNSTLTVAAHMAASHSGRGWEQFTDAVIRALNMRENIVYMLWGSYAQKKAAIVNPEKNLILKSAHPSPLSAYRGFFGNHHFSRANEYLLQYGMSPIEW
;
A
#
# COMPACT_ATOMS: atom_id res chain seq x y z
N MET A 1 34.34 54.73 -8.23
CA MET A 1 33.27 54.15 -7.39
C MET A 1 32.81 52.85 -8.07
N TYR A 2 33.44 51.72 -7.71
CA TYR A 2 33.12 50.39 -8.30
C TYR A 2 32.07 49.71 -7.43
N ILE A 3 30.91 49.45 -7.98
CA ILE A 3 29.88 48.62 -7.35
C ILE A 3 30.19 47.17 -7.78
N PRO A 4 30.37 46.22 -6.84
CA PRO A 4 30.66 44.84 -7.22
C PRO A 4 29.36 44.13 -7.62
N PHE A 5 29.11 43.98 -8.93
CA PHE A 5 28.01 43.26 -9.53
C PHE A 5 28.09 41.73 -9.36
N GLY A 6 29.04 41.20 -8.61
CA GLY A 6 29.36 39.76 -8.58
C GLY A 6 28.62 38.93 -7.51
N LEU A 7 28.33 39.49 -6.32
CA LEU A 7 27.86 38.68 -5.19
C LEU A 7 26.37 38.32 -5.28
N CYS A 8 25.52 39.18 -5.83
CA CYS A 8 24.09 38.96 -5.91
C CYS A 8 23.74 37.83 -6.91
N GLY A 9 24.46 37.76 -8.02
CA GLY A 9 24.29 36.70 -9.03
C GLY A 9 24.74 35.34 -8.54
N VAL A 10 25.84 35.25 -7.82
CA VAL A 10 26.38 33.99 -7.26
C VAL A 10 25.44 33.46 -6.17
N LEU A 11 24.86 34.33 -5.33
CA LEU A 11 23.90 33.92 -4.29
C LEU A 11 22.58 33.42 -4.90
N ALA A 12 22.11 34.02 -6.00
CA ALA A 12 20.92 33.61 -6.72
C ALA A 12 21.15 32.25 -7.41
N ILE A 13 22.27 32.03 -8.05
CA ILE A 13 22.66 30.75 -8.67
C ILE A 13 22.83 29.67 -7.60
N TYR A 14 23.48 29.98 -6.47
CA TYR A 14 23.64 29.03 -5.36
C TYR A 14 22.27 28.62 -4.75
N LYS A 15 21.37 29.58 -4.55
CA LYS A 15 19.98 29.29 -4.12
C LYS A 15 19.20 28.46 -5.15
N LEU A 16 19.40 28.70 -6.45
CA LEU A 16 18.78 27.93 -7.52
C LEU A 16 19.35 26.50 -7.58
N ILE A 17 20.67 26.34 -7.41
CA ILE A 17 21.32 25.03 -7.35
C ILE A 17 20.88 24.26 -6.11
N LEU A 18 20.81 24.89 -4.94
CA LEU A 18 20.29 24.27 -3.72
C LEU A 18 18.83 23.85 -3.91
N LYS A 19 18.00 24.68 -4.55
CA LYS A 19 16.62 24.35 -4.86
C LYS A 19 16.50 23.22 -5.87
N LEU A 20 17.37 23.15 -6.88
CA LEU A 20 17.46 22.05 -7.84
C LEU A 20 17.98 20.75 -7.19
N VAL A 21 18.94 20.84 -6.28
CA VAL A 21 19.43 19.69 -5.50
C VAL A 21 18.39 19.17 -4.53
N GLU A 22 17.62 20.08 -3.89
CA GLU A 22 16.48 19.70 -3.06
C GLU A 22 15.35 19.08 -3.89
N VAL A 23 14.99 19.67 -5.04
CA VAL A 23 14.00 19.08 -5.97
C VAL A 23 14.45 17.70 -6.45
N ASN A 24 15.73 17.51 -6.84
CA ASN A 24 16.25 16.20 -7.22
C ASN A 24 16.32 15.20 -6.04
N LYS A 25 16.50 15.65 -4.79
CA LYS A 25 16.39 14.80 -3.60
C LYS A 25 14.94 14.43 -3.29
N ILE A 26 13.98 15.31 -3.61
CA ILE A 26 12.54 15.11 -3.41
C ILE A 26 11.99 14.05 -4.39
N MET A 27 12.55 13.97 -5.60
CA MET A 27 12.08 13.12 -6.71
C MET A 27 12.65 11.70 -6.71
N ASN A 28 13.43 11.28 -5.71
CA ASN A 28 13.97 9.92 -5.67
C ASN A 28 13.09 9.01 -4.78
N VAL A 29 11.86 8.76 -5.23
CA VAL A 29 10.99 7.76 -4.61
C VAL A 29 11.67 6.39 -4.71
N LYS A 30 12.01 5.83 -3.55
CA LYS A 30 12.60 4.49 -3.44
C LYS A 30 11.46 3.46 -3.46
N ILE A 31 11.10 3.03 -4.64
CA ILE A 31 10.09 2.00 -4.91
C ILE A 31 10.69 1.01 -5.92
N GLU A 32 10.22 -0.23 -5.93
CA GLU A 32 10.67 -1.26 -6.85
C GLU A 32 10.52 -0.79 -8.32
N GLN A 33 11.44 -1.21 -9.19
CA GLN A 33 11.67 -0.60 -10.51
C GLN A 33 10.49 -0.73 -11.46
N SER A 34 9.76 -1.84 -11.46
CA SER A 34 8.60 -2.03 -12.34
C SER A 34 7.47 -1.06 -11.98
N TRP A 35 7.23 -0.86 -10.69
CA TRP A 35 6.30 0.15 -10.17
C TRP A 35 6.77 1.57 -10.46
N LYS A 36 8.07 1.84 -10.28
CA LYS A 36 8.64 3.16 -10.58
C LYS A 36 8.41 3.56 -12.02
N ASN A 37 8.59 2.62 -12.95
CA ASN A 37 8.35 2.86 -14.37
C ASN A 37 6.87 3.11 -14.66
N ALA A 38 5.97 2.26 -14.13
CA ALA A 38 4.53 2.35 -14.37
C ALA A 38 3.88 3.62 -13.76
N LEU A 39 4.44 4.13 -12.66
CA LEU A 39 3.90 5.27 -11.91
C LEU A 39 4.74 6.54 -12.12
N SER A 40 5.68 6.55 -13.04
CA SER A 40 6.61 7.68 -13.23
C SER A 40 5.90 9.02 -13.41
N ALA A 41 4.83 9.05 -14.20
CA ALA A 41 4.03 10.26 -14.42
C ALA A 41 3.25 10.74 -13.18
N GLU A 42 3.06 9.89 -12.17
CA GLU A 42 2.38 10.28 -10.93
C GLU A 42 3.29 11.12 -10.03
N PHE A 43 4.61 10.85 -10.05
CA PHE A 43 5.57 11.51 -9.16
C PHE A 43 5.75 13.00 -9.47
N ASP A 44 5.45 13.43 -10.70
CA ASP A 44 5.55 14.82 -11.16
C ASP A 44 4.26 15.62 -10.98
N LYS A 45 3.17 14.98 -10.51
CA LYS A 45 1.88 15.65 -10.32
C LYS A 45 1.84 16.48 -9.04
N ASP A 46 1.17 17.61 -9.09
CA ASP A 46 1.03 18.55 -7.97
C ASP A 46 0.53 17.87 -6.67
N TYR A 47 -0.41 16.91 -6.79
CA TYR A 47 -0.91 16.23 -5.60
C TYR A 47 0.18 15.39 -4.94
N PHE A 48 1.06 14.74 -5.73
CA PHE A 48 2.12 13.90 -5.20
C PHE A 48 3.23 14.73 -4.58
N ILE A 49 3.57 15.87 -5.17
CA ILE A 49 4.50 16.86 -4.60
C ILE A 49 3.98 17.34 -3.24
N LYS A 50 2.70 17.78 -3.16
CA LYS A 50 2.07 18.21 -1.91
C LYS A 50 2.01 17.09 -0.86
N LEU A 51 1.73 15.86 -1.30
CA LEU A 51 1.72 14.68 -0.44
C LEU A 51 3.11 14.42 0.15
N THR A 52 4.16 14.44 -0.67
CA THR A 52 5.54 14.19 -0.19
C THR A 52 6.01 15.28 0.77
N ASP A 53 5.67 16.54 0.51
CA ASP A 53 5.98 17.66 1.42
C ASP A 53 5.25 17.50 2.75
N PHE A 54 3.96 17.13 2.72
CA PHE A 54 3.19 16.85 3.93
C PHE A 54 3.81 15.70 4.74
N VAL A 55 4.05 14.54 4.11
CA VAL A 55 4.61 13.36 4.78
C VAL A 55 5.98 13.66 5.38
N ARG A 56 6.84 14.34 4.63
CA ARG A 56 8.15 14.78 5.13
C ARG A 56 8.00 15.71 6.32
N GLY A 57 7.08 16.70 6.24
CA GLY A 57 6.79 17.62 7.35
C GLY A 57 6.36 16.89 8.61
N GLU A 58 5.52 15.86 8.48
CA GLU A 58 5.07 15.04 9.62
C GLU A 58 6.26 14.33 10.31
N TYR A 59 7.16 13.66 9.54
CA TYR A 59 8.35 13.03 10.12
C TYR A 59 9.33 14.04 10.73
N LEU A 60 9.52 15.22 10.12
CA LEU A 60 10.45 16.24 10.60
C LEU A 60 9.90 17.05 11.79
N SER A 61 8.60 17.04 12.03
CA SER A 61 7.95 17.79 13.13
C SER A 61 8.14 17.17 14.52
N GLY A 62 8.85 16.03 14.62
CA GLY A 62 9.00 15.27 15.86
C GLY A 62 7.79 14.39 16.20
N LYS A 63 6.77 14.34 15.34
CA LYS A 63 5.66 13.39 15.50
C LYS A 63 6.09 11.98 15.16
N THR A 64 5.56 11.01 15.87
CA THR A 64 5.71 9.61 15.49
C THR A 64 4.72 9.29 14.35
N VAL A 65 5.25 8.82 13.23
CA VAL A 65 4.48 8.44 12.03
C VAL A 65 4.81 7.01 11.65
N TYR A 66 3.81 6.24 11.28
CA TYR A 66 3.95 4.85 10.86
C TYR A 66 3.55 4.65 9.38
N PRO A 67 4.16 3.65 8.70
CA PRO A 67 5.35 2.89 9.10
C PRO A 67 6.62 3.76 9.10
N GLU A 68 7.76 3.21 9.51
CA GLU A 68 9.06 3.86 9.32
C GLU A 68 9.28 4.24 7.85
N PRO A 69 9.99 5.35 7.53
CA PRO A 69 10.10 5.89 6.17
C PRO A 69 10.54 4.89 5.11
N GLN A 70 11.46 3.97 5.44
CA GLN A 70 11.94 2.93 4.53
C GLN A 70 10.89 1.88 4.19
N ASN A 71 9.83 1.76 4.99
CA ASN A 71 8.77 0.77 4.84
C ASN A 71 7.52 1.30 4.15
N ILE A 72 7.44 2.60 3.83
CA ILE A 72 6.24 3.21 3.21
C ILE A 72 5.84 2.46 1.92
N PHE A 73 6.82 2.09 1.10
CA PHE A 73 6.60 1.39 -0.17
C PHE A 73 6.88 -0.12 -0.10
N ASN A 74 6.86 -0.71 1.10
CA ASN A 74 7.25 -2.12 1.28
C ASN A 74 6.35 -3.10 0.52
N ALA A 75 5.04 -2.82 0.40
CA ALA A 75 4.11 -3.62 -0.39
C ALA A 75 4.55 -3.73 -1.87
N PHE A 76 5.10 -2.67 -2.41
CA PHE A 76 5.61 -2.62 -3.79
C PHE A 76 6.96 -3.30 -3.93
N ASN A 77 7.85 -3.12 -2.93
CA ASN A 77 9.19 -3.68 -2.93
C ASN A 77 9.18 -5.22 -2.83
N LEU A 78 8.20 -5.77 -2.12
CA LEU A 78 8.03 -7.22 -1.93
C LEU A 78 7.17 -7.87 -3.02
N CYS A 79 6.35 -7.09 -3.73
CA CYS A 79 5.48 -7.58 -4.79
C CYS A 79 5.64 -6.72 -6.06
N PRO A 80 6.63 -6.99 -6.93
CA PRO A 80 6.81 -6.31 -8.21
C PRO A 80 5.54 -6.33 -9.07
N LEU A 81 5.34 -5.30 -9.91
CA LEU A 81 4.11 -5.13 -10.71
C LEU A 81 3.81 -6.35 -11.56
N ASP A 82 4.81 -6.93 -12.21
CA ASP A 82 4.69 -8.11 -13.08
C ASP A 82 4.39 -9.41 -12.31
N LYS A 83 4.60 -9.43 -10.99
CA LYS A 83 4.33 -10.57 -10.12
C LYS A 83 2.98 -10.54 -9.43
N VAL A 84 2.26 -9.40 -9.48
CA VAL A 84 0.96 -9.28 -8.82
C VAL A 84 -0.04 -10.29 -9.39
N ARG A 85 -0.62 -11.11 -8.53
CA ARG A 85 -1.67 -12.10 -8.82
C ARG A 85 -2.93 -11.87 -8.00
N VAL A 86 -2.75 -11.40 -6.78
CA VAL A 86 -3.84 -11.05 -5.86
C VAL A 86 -3.60 -9.65 -5.31
N VAL A 87 -4.66 -8.88 -5.12
CA VAL A 87 -4.62 -7.56 -4.48
C VAL A 87 -5.55 -7.59 -3.27
N ILE A 88 -5.01 -7.28 -2.10
CA ILE A 88 -5.79 -7.08 -0.87
C ILE A 88 -5.63 -5.61 -0.49
N ILE A 89 -6.75 -4.91 -0.25
CA ILE A 89 -6.73 -3.48 0.06
C ILE A 89 -7.16 -3.23 1.49
N GLY A 90 -6.24 -2.68 2.29
CA GLY A 90 -6.50 -2.10 3.60
C GLY A 90 -6.86 -0.61 3.50
N GLN A 91 -7.25 -0.01 4.62
CA GLN A 91 -7.56 1.42 4.70
C GLN A 91 -6.29 2.23 4.92
N ASP A 92 -5.70 2.15 6.09
CA ASP A 92 -4.50 2.84 6.55
C ASP A 92 -3.62 1.87 7.38
N PRO A 93 -2.35 2.22 7.64
CA PRO A 93 -1.48 1.39 8.47
C PRO A 93 -2.01 1.29 9.91
N TYR A 94 -1.63 0.25 10.61
CA TYR A 94 -1.78 0.21 12.06
C TYR A 94 -1.06 1.39 12.68
N HIS A 95 -1.66 2.01 13.72
CA HIS A 95 -1.18 3.25 14.32
C HIS A 95 -0.55 3.07 15.71
N GLU A 96 -0.39 1.83 16.17
CA GLU A 96 0.29 1.54 17.43
C GLU A 96 1.76 1.15 17.21
N PRO A 97 2.64 1.36 18.22
CA PRO A 97 4.06 1.06 18.11
C PRO A 97 4.34 -0.39 17.68
N GLY A 98 5.30 -0.58 16.80
CA GLY A 98 5.78 -1.89 16.36
C GLY A 98 4.84 -2.67 15.44
N GLN A 99 3.71 -2.10 15.01
CA GLN A 99 2.74 -2.82 14.20
C GLN A 99 3.00 -2.66 12.69
N ALA A 100 2.97 -1.43 12.18
CA ALA A 100 3.00 -1.18 10.74
C ALA A 100 4.41 -1.33 10.16
N HIS A 101 4.54 -2.13 9.10
CA HIS A 101 5.77 -2.31 8.36
C HIS A 101 5.57 -2.22 6.82
N GLY A 102 4.48 -1.58 6.38
CA GLY A 102 4.20 -1.26 4.98
C GLY A 102 3.37 -2.29 4.22
N LEU A 103 2.92 -3.38 4.88
CA LEU A 103 1.96 -4.34 4.33
C LEU A 103 0.64 -4.21 5.08
N CYS A 104 -0.49 -4.14 4.37
CA CYS A 104 -1.80 -4.08 5.03
C CYS A 104 -2.08 -5.38 5.80
N PHE A 105 -2.75 -5.25 6.96
CA PHE A 105 -3.08 -6.32 7.91
C PHE A 105 -1.91 -7.04 8.58
N SER A 106 -0.68 -6.85 8.13
CA SER A 106 0.52 -7.56 8.60
C SER A 106 1.16 -6.87 9.80
N VAL A 107 1.72 -7.67 10.71
CA VAL A 107 2.57 -7.23 11.82
C VAL A 107 3.78 -8.14 11.95
N LEU A 108 4.92 -7.60 12.42
CA LEU A 108 6.12 -8.41 12.65
C LEU A 108 6.16 -8.96 14.09
N PRO A 109 6.67 -10.19 14.31
CA PRO A 109 6.95 -10.67 15.66
C PRO A 109 7.91 -9.71 16.40
N PRO A 110 7.76 -9.50 17.71
CA PRO A 110 6.86 -10.20 18.64
C PRO A 110 5.46 -9.54 18.78
N THR A 111 5.07 -8.65 17.89
CA THR A 111 3.78 -7.95 17.98
C THR A 111 2.61 -8.94 17.94
N PRO A 112 1.68 -8.91 18.90
CA PRO A 112 0.48 -9.75 18.84
C PRO A 112 -0.37 -9.46 17.61
N ASN A 113 -0.97 -10.51 17.04
CA ASN A 113 -1.84 -10.37 15.87
C ASN A 113 -3.04 -9.47 16.19
N PRO A 114 -3.24 -8.36 15.45
CA PRO A 114 -4.41 -7.50 15.62
C PRO A 114 -5.72 -8.26 15.34
N PRO A 115 -6.87 -7.83 15.92
CA PRO A 115 -8.13 -8.56 15.81
C PRO A 115 -8.60 -8.84 14.38
N SER A 116 -8.35 -7.92 13.44
CA SER A 116 -8.69 -8.14 12.03
C SER A 116 -7.86 -9.28 11.41
N LEU A 117 -6.57 -9.36 11.73
CA LEU A 117 -5.70 -10.43 11.24
C LEU A 117 -6.07 -11.78 11.86
N GLN A 118 -6.43 -11.80 13.15
CA GLN A 118 -6.95 -13.02 13.79
C GLN A 118 -8.22 -13.53 13.07
N ASN A 119 -9.11 -12.64 12.66
CA ASN A 119 -10.32 -13.01 11.92
C ASN A 119 -10.00 -13.48 10.50
N ILE A 120 -8.99 -12.90 9.84
CA ILE A 120 -8.47 -13.39 8.56
C ILE A 120 -7.99 -14.84 8.70
N TYR A 121 -7.21 -15.15 9.73
CA TYR A 121 -6.73 -16.52 9.96
C TYR A 121 -7.86 -17.51 10.29
N LYS A 122 -8.88 -17.09 11.04
CA LYS A 122 -10.07 -17.93 11.28
C LYS A 122 -10.82 -18.26 9.99
N GLU A 123 -10.95 -17.28 9.09
CA GLU A 123 -11.60 -17.51 7.79
C GLU A 123 -10.75 -18.43 6.92
N ILE A 124 -9.42 -18.29 6.88
CA ILE A 124 -8.52 -19.20 6.17
C ILE A 124 -8.68 -20.63 6.68
N GLU A 125 -8.68 -20.84 8.00
CA GLU A 125 -8.84 -22.16 8.60
C GLU A 125 -10.21 -22.78 8.26
N SER A 126 -11.27 -21.97 8.29
CA SER A 126 -12.62 -22.41 7.93
C SER A 126 -12.78 -22.72 6.44
N ASP A 127 -12.21 -21.88 5.57
CA ASP A 127 -12.34 -21.99 4.11
C ASP A 127 -11.47 -23.13 3.53
N LEU A 128 -10.22 -23.26 4.01
CA LEU A 128 -9.25 -24.19 3.45
C LEU A 128 -9.07 -25.48 4.27
N GLY A 129 -9.70 -25.60 5.44
CA GLY A 129 -9.58 -26.75 6.35
C GLY A 129 -8.17 -26.88 6.97
N ARG A 130 -7.34 -25.84 6.90
CA ARG A 130 -5.98 -25.81 7.47
C ARG A 130 -5.61 -24.44 7.98
N LYS A 131 -4.72 -24.38 8.96
CA LYS A 131 -4.20 -23.10 9.47
C LYS A 131 -3.34 -22.41 8.42
N SER A 132 -3.30 -21.07 8.50
CA SER A 132 -2.35 -20.27 7.72
C SER A 132 -0.92 -20.70 8.04
N VAL A 133 -0.07 -20.65 7.02
CA VAL A 133 1.38 -20.89 7.18
C VAL A 133 2.11 -19.71 7.80
N THR A 134 1.46 -18.54 7.91
CA THR A 134 2.03 -17.32 8.48
C THR A 134 1.56 -17.12 9.93
N ASN A 135 2.34 -16.36 10.70
CA ASN A 135 1.99 -15.97 12.07
C ASN A 135 2.27 -14.48 12.28
N GLY A 136 1.38 -13.64 11.78
CA GLY A 136 1.48 -12.18 11.88
C GLY A 136 2.16 -11.53 10.69
N ASP A 137 3.33 -12.00 10.28
CA ASP A 137 4.07 -11.51 9.13
C ASP A 137 3.54 -12.12 7.83
N LEU A 138 2.95 -11.27 6.98
CA LEU A 138 2.40 -11.66 5.68
C LEU A 138 3.39 -11.49 4.52
N THR A 139 4.66 -11.28 4.79
CA THR A 139 5.73 -11.18 3.76
C THR A 139 5.75 -12.42 2.85
N HIS A 140 5.44 -13.60 3.40
CA HIS A 140 5.32 -14.83 2.61
C HIS A 140 4.23 -14.71 1.52
N TRP A 141 3.10 -14.07 1.81
CA TRP A 141 2.06 -13.82 0.80
C TRP A 141 2.53 -12.82 -0.26
N ALA A 142 3.17 -11.72 0.18
CA ALA A 142 3.68 -10.70 -0.73
C ALA A 142 4.68 -11.29 -1.73
N ASN A 143 5.60 -12.14 -1.28
CA ASN A 143 6.58 -12.83 -2.12
C ASN A 143 5.96 -13.80 -3.13
N GLN A 144 4.71 -14.24 -2.90
CA GLN A 144 3.95 -15.05 -3.83
C GLN A 144 3.11 -14.22 -4.82
N GLY A 145 3.20 -12.90 -4.81
CA GLY A 145 2.45 -12.01 -5.69
C GLY A 145 1.12 -11.51 -5.11
N VAL A 146 0.98 -11.48 -3.79
CA VAL A 146 -0.13 -10.79 -3.11
C VAL A 146 0.28 -9.36 -2.82
N LEU A 147 -0.27 -8.38 -3.53
CA LEU A 147 -0.08 -6.97 -3.23
C LEU A 147 -0.93 -6.60 -2.01
N LEU A 148 -0.29 -6.45 -0.86
CA LEU A 148 -0.90 -6.08 0.42
C LEU A 148 -0.88 -4.54 0.59
N LEU A 149 -1.81 -3.86 -0.07
CA LEU A 149 -1.80 -2.41 -0.24
C LEU A 149 -2.77 -1.72 0.72
N ASN A 150 -2.31 -0.74 1.50
CA ASN A 150 -3.20 0.22 2.13
C ASN A 150 -3.58 1.35 1.15
N SER A 151 -4.78 1.89 1.27
CA SER A 151 -5.20 3.06 0.48
C SER A 151 -4.46 4.32 0.89
N THR A 152 -4.15 4.47 2.18
CA THR A 152 -3.30 5.53 2.76
C THR A 152 -2.03 4.85 3.29
N LEU A 153 -0.84 5.31 2.87
CA LEU A 153 0.39 4.58 3.19
C LEU A 153 1.09 5.04 4.47
N THR A 154 0.63 6.11 5.08
CA THR A 154 1.19 6.64 6.35
C THR A 154 0.08 7.04 7.32
N VAL A 155 0.39 7.05 8.62
CA VAL A 155 -0.54 7.44 9.69
C VAL A 155 0.24 8.01 10.87
N ALA A 156 -0.30 9.02 11.57
CA ALA A 156 0.26 9.49 12.83
C ALA A 156 -0.04 8.48 13.96
N ALA A 157 0.91 8.32 14.90
CA ALA A 157 0.75 7.43 16.05
C ALA A 157 -0.56 7.72 16.81
N HIS A 158 -1.26 6.66 17.20
CA HIS A 158 -2.53 6.67 17.96
C HIS A 158 -3.70 7.40 17.27
N MET A 159 -3.57 7.77 15.98
CA MET A 159 -4.56 8.57 15.26
C MET A 159 -4.96 7.92 13.93
N ALA A 160 -5.84 6.92 13.99
CA ALA A 160 -6.36 6.26 12.79
C ALA A 160 -6.88 7.29 11.77
N ALA A 161 -6.66 7.04 10.49
CA ALA A 161 -7.06 7.87 9.36
C ALA A 161 -6.50 9.32 9.35
N SER A 162 -5.52 9.66 10.19
CA SER A 162 -4.98 11.03 10.32
C SER A 162 -4.36 11.58 9.02
N HIS A 163 -3.89 10.70 8.12
CA HIS A 163 -3.32 11.10 6.82
C HIS A 163 -4.29 10.87 5.64
N SER A 164 -5.55 10.52 5.90
CA SER A 164 -6.56 10.40 4.86
C SER A 164 -6.84 11.74 4.18
N GLY A 165 -7.11 11.70 2.85
CA GLY A 165 -7.38 12.91 2.06
C GLY A 165 -6.16 13.78 1.78
N ARG A 166 -4.95 13.30 2.06
CA ARG A 166 -3.70 14.03 1.79
C ARG A 166 -3.05 13.71 0.43
N GLY A 167 -3.68 12.80 -0.35
CA GLY A 167 -3.22 12.43 -1.69
C GLY A 167 -2.82 10.96 -1.83
N TRP A 168 -2.68 10.20 -0.73
CA TRP A 168 -2.38 8.77 -0.79
C TRP A 168 -3.42 7.99 -1.57
N GLU A 169 -4.72 8.29 -1.37
CA GLU A 169 -5.81 7.61 -2.07
C GLU A 169 -5.72 7.82 -3.58
N GLN A 170 -5.31 9.01 -4.03
CA GLN A 170 -5.11 9.35 -5.43
C GLN A 170 -3.93 8.56 -6.02
N PHE A 171 -2.83 8.44 -5.26
CA PHE A 171 -1.68 7.62 -5.64
C PHE A 171 -2.05 6.13 -5.72
N THR A 172 -2.73 5.58 -4.73
CA THR A 172 -3.14 4.17 -4.72
C THR A 172 -4.24 3.86 -5.76
N ASP A 173 -5.05 4.86 -6.15
CA ASP A 173 -5.92 4.73 -7.33
C ASP A 173 -5.11 4.60 -8.63
N ALA A 174 -4.01 5.35 -8.76
CA ALA A 174 -3.12 5.21 -9.92
C ALA A 174 -2.43 3.83 -9.94
N VAL A 175 -2.09 3.26 -8.77
CA VAL A 175 -1.59 1.88 -8.65
C VAL A 175 -2.59 0.88 -9.22
N ILE A 176 -3.89 0.99 -8.84
CA ILE A 176 -4.93 0.09 -9.37
C ILE A 176 -5.12 0.30 -10.88
N ARG A 177 -5.04 1.55 -11.38
CA ARG A 177 -5.10 1.81 -12.84
C ARG A 177 -3.92 1.18 -13.58
N ALA A 178 -2.71 1.21 -13.02
CA ALA A 178 -1.54 0.56 -13.62
C ALA A 178 -1.75 -0.97 -13.74
N LEU A 179 -2.40 -1.58 -12.75
CA LEU A 179 -2.74 -3.01 -12.77
C LEU A 179 -3.78 -3.37 -13.84
N ASN A 180 -4.62 -2.44 -14.32
CA ASN A 180 -5.58 -2.70 -15.40
C ASN A 180 -4.93 -3.00 -16.77
N MET A 181 -3.62 -2.76 -16.91
CA MET A 181 -2.86 -3.21 -18.08
C MET A 181 -2.58 -4.73 -18.05
N ARG A 182 -2.90 -5.39 -16.94
CA ARG A 182 -2.76 -6.82 -16.72
C ARG A 182 -4.13 -7.47 -16.62
N GLU A 183 -4.13 -8.81 -16.70
CA GLU A 183 -5.33 -9.65 -16.66
C GLU A 183 -5.15 -10.76 -15.62
N ASN A 184 -6.25 -11.37 -15.25
CA ASN A 184 -6.32 -12.52 -14.38
C ASN A 184 -5.79 -12.25 -12.95
N ILE A 185 -6.01 -11.02 -12.47
CA ILE A 185 -5.73 -10.62 -11.09
C ILE A 185 -6.99 -10.82 -10.25
N VAL A 186 -6.83 -11.29 -9.01
CA VAL A 186 -7.89 -11.39 -8.02
C VAL A 186 -7.85 -10.18 -7.10
N TYR A 187 -8.95 -9.46 -6.98
CA TYR A 187 -9.08 -8.33 -6.05
C TYR A 187 -9.98 -8.75 -4.87
N MET A 188 -9.39 -8.84 -3.67
CA MET A 188 -10.11 -9.08 -2.42
C MET A 188 -10.41 -7.75 -1.73
N LEU A 189 -11.64 -7.29 -1.80
CA LEU A 189 -12.08 -5.97 -1.35
C LEU A 189 -12.97 -6.11 -0.13
N TRP A 190 -12.39 -5.95 1.05
CA TRP A 190 -13.05 -6.14 2.33
C TRP A 190 -13.50 -4.83 2.95
N GLY A 191 -14.82 -4.69 3.11
CA GLY A 191 -15.46 -3.49 3.62
C GLY A 191 -15.69 -2.40 2.57
N SER A 192 -16.56 -1.44 2.90
CA SER A 192 -17.02 -0.39 1.96
C SER A 192 -15.88 0.47 1.43
N TYR A 193 -14.84 0.71 2.23
CA TYR A 193 -13.70 1.54 1.84
C TYR A 193 -12.90 0.89 0.70
N ALA A 194 -12.51 -0.39 0.86
CA ALA A 194 -11.81 -1.14 -0.18
C ALA A 194 -12.69 -1.33 -1.43
N GLN A 195 -14.00 -1.56 -1.25
CA GLN A 195 -14.94 -1.78 -2.34
C GLN A 195 -15.12 -0.57 -3.25
N LYS A 196 -14.85 0.67 -2.78
CA LYS A 196 -14.83 1.85 -3.65
C LYS A 196 -13.80 1.75 -4.77
N LYS A 197 -12.69 1.04 -4.52
CA LYS A 197 -11.65 0.78 -5.53
C LYS A 197 -12.12 -0.13 -6.66
N ALA A 198 -13.20 -0.92 -6.46
CA ALA A 198 -13.75 -1.77 -7.52
C ALA A 198 -14.20 -0.99 -8.76
N ALA A 199 -14.57 0.29 -8.62
CA ALA A 199 -14.94 1.15 -9.75
C ALA A 199 -13.79 1.39 -10.75
N ILE A 200 -12.55 1.17 -10.32
CA ILE A 200 -11.34 1.37 -11.16
C ILE A 200 -10.92 0.06 -11.83
N VAL A 201 -11.28 -1.09 -11.24
CA VAL A 201 -10.89 -2.42 -11.74
C VAL A 201 -11.73 -2.82 -12.94
N ASN A 202 -11.08 -3.35 -14.00
CA ASN A 202 -11.80 -3.95 -15.12
C ASN A 202 -12.32 -5.35 -14.74
N PRO A 203 -13.67 -5.53 -14.56
CA PRO A 203 -14.23 -6.80 -14.11
C PRO A 203 -14.28 -7.89 -15.20
N GLU A 204 -14.11 -7.52 -16.48
CA GLU A 204 -14.08 -8.49 -17.60
C GLU A 204 -12.76 -9.26 -17.66
N LYS A 205 -11.70 -8.67 -17.09
CA LYS A 205 -10.34 -9.22 -17.12
C LYS A 205 -9.88 -9.78 -15.78
N ASN A 206 -10.61 -9.52 -14.70
CA ASN A 206 -10.16 -9.77 -13.33
C ASN A 206 -11.30 -10.30 -12.45
N LEU A 207 -10.96 -11.07 -11.43
CA LEU A 207 -11.93 -11.50 -10.41
C LEU A 207 -12.01 -10.47 -9.28
N ILE A 208 -13.23 -10.00 -8.98
CA ILE A 208 -13.48 -9.08 -7.87
C ILE A 208 -14.31 -9.80 -6.80
N LEU A 209 -13.70 -10.04 -5.64
CA LEU A 209 -14.31 -10.65 -4.46
C LEU A 209 -14.61 -9.57 -3.42
N LYS A 210 -15.89 -9.44 -3.03
CA LYS A 210 -16.35 -8.41 -2.07
C LYS A 210 -16.97 -9.07 -0.85
N SER A 211 -16.62 -8.59 0.35
CA SER A 211 -17.24 -9.00 1.62
C SER A 211 -17.23 -7.86 2.63
N ALA A 212 -17.81 -8.08 3.81
CA ALA A 212 -17.61 -7.20 4.97
C ALA A 212 -16.12 -7.15 5.35
N HIS A 213 -15.74 -6.14 6.15
CA HIS A 213 -14.36 -6.00 6.65
C HIS A 213 -14.08 -7.04 7.76
N PRO A 214 -12.85 -7.58 7.88
CA PRO A 214 -12.48 -8.58 8.91
C PRO A 214 -12.44 -8.03 10.35
N SER A 215 -12.68 -6.75 10.58
CA SER A 215 -12.71 -6.21 11.95
C SER A 215 -13.79 -6.88 12.81
N PRO A 216 -13.62 -7.00 14.14
CA PRO A 216 -14.64 -7.54 15.04
C PRO A 216 -16.01 -6.88 14.91
N LEU A 217 -16.05 -5.60 14.52
CA LEU A 217 -17.28 -4.82 14.35
C LEU A 217 -18.13 -5.28 13.14
N SER A 218 -17.55 -6.00 12.19
CA SER A 218 -18.19 -6.33 10.91
C SER A 218 -17.98 -7.77 10.43
N ALA A 219 -17.05 -8.52 11.00
CA ALA A 219 -16.69 -9.85 10.50
C ALA A 219 -17.87 -10.81 10.42
N TYR A 220 -18.77 -10.76 11.38
CA TYR A 220 -20.03 -11.58 11.39
C TYR A 220 -21.10 -11.10 10.41
N ARG A 221 -20.87 -9.98 9.71
CA ARG A 221 -21.81 -9.44 8.71
C ARG A 221 -21.43 -9.85 7.28
N GLY A 222 -20.75 -11.01 7.13
CA GLY A 222 -20.40 -11.59 5.83
C GLY A 222 -18.92 -11.54 5.46
N PHE A 223 -18.01 -11.39 6.43
CA PHE A 223 -16.60 -11.71 6.23
C PHE A 223 -16.38 -13.21 6.46
N PHE A 224 -16.83 -13.74 7.58
CA PHE A 224 -16.79 -15.17 7.82
C PHE A 224 -17.71 -15.92 6.85
N GLY A 225 -17.17 -16.98 6.24
CA GLY A 225 -17.85 -17.77 5.22
C GLY A 225 -17.83 -17.13 3.83
N ASN A 226 -16.95 -16.15 3.55
CA ASN A 226 -16.85 -15.53 2.24
C ASN A 226 -16.11 -16.39 1.21
N HIS A 227 -15.31 -17.36 1.64
CA HIS A 227 -14.54 -18.30 0.82
C HIS A 227 -13.60 -17.60 -0.20
N HIS A 228 -13.07 -16.46 0.15
CA HIS A 228 -12.24 -15.69 -0.78
C HIS A 228 -10.88 -16.36 -1.06
N PHE A 229 -10.34 -17.12 -0.11
CA PHE A 229 -9.02 -17.75 -0.24
C PHE A 229 -9.07 -18.96 -1.18
N SER A 230 -10.06 -19.84 -1.04
CA SER A 230 -10.30 -20.96 -1.95
C SER A 230 -10.66 -20.47 -3.35
N ARG A 231 -11.60 -19.51 -3.46
CA ARG A 231 -12.04 -18.92 -4.74
C ARG A 231 -10.91 -18.21 -5.49
N ALA A 232 -10.01 -17.53 -4.76
CA ALA A 232 -8.83 -16.94 -5.38
C ALA A 232 -7.91 -18.01 -5.97
N ASN A 233 -7.65 -19.08 -5.22
CA ASN A 233 -6.80 -20.16 -5.68
C ASN A 233 -7.43 -20.94 -6.85
N GLU A 234 -8.73 -21.19 -6.83
CA GLU A 234 -9.47 -21.78 -7.96
C GLU A 234 -9.32 -20.93 -9.22
N TYR A 235 -9.51 -19.60 -9.10
CA TYR A 235 -9.35 -18.68 -10.22
C TYR A 235 -7.92 -18.68 -10.76
N LEU A 236 -6.91 -18.61 -9.91
CA LEU A 236 -5.51 -18.65 -10.32
C LEU A 236 -5.17 -19.95 -11.08
N LEU A 237 -5.63 -21.10 -10.56
CA LEU A 237 -5.45 -22.40 -11.21
C LEU A 237 -6.13 -22.46 -12.58
N GLN A 238 -7.34 -21.89 -12.73
CA GLN A 238 -8.08 -21.84 -13.99
C GLN A 238 -7.27 -21.14 -15.10
N TYR A 239 -6.44 -20.16 -14.74
CA TYR A 239 -5.56 -19.43 -15.66
C TYR A 239 -4.11 -19.94 -15.66
N GLY A 240 -3.85 -21.17 -15.19
CA GLY A 240 -2.54 -21.81 -15.23
C GLY A 240 -1.51 -21.22 -14.26
N MET A 241 -1.96 -20.45 -13.27
CA MET A 241 -1.11 -19.89 -12.23
C MET A 241 -1.09 -20.79 -10.99
N SER A 242 0.04 -20.83 -10.28
CA SER A 242 0.13 -21.54 -9.00
C SER A 242 -0.81 -20.91 -7.96
N PRO A 243 -1.43 -21.72 -7.08
CA PRO A 243 -2.21 -21.19 -5.96
C PRO A 243 -1.33 -20.40 -4.98
N ILE A 244 -1.95 -19.55 -4.18
CA ILE A 244 -1.29 -18.90 -3.04
C ILE A 244 -1.30 -19.85 -1.85
N GLU A 245 -0.20 -19.96 -1.18
CA GLU A 245 -0.07 -20.65 0.10
C GLU A 245 -0.40 -19.65 1.22
N TRP A 246 -1.69 -19.65 1.60
CA TRP A 246 -2.23 -18.73 2.59
C TRP A 246 -1.80 -19.03 4.02
#